data_190423fbc569e1f462d08ad7abaf3519
#
_entry.id   190423fbc569e1f462d08ad7abaf3519
#
_cell.length_a   1.000
_cell.length_b   1.000
_cell.length_c   1.000
_cell.angle_alpha   90.00
_cell.angle_beta   90.00
_cell.angle_gamma   90.00
#
_symmetry.space_group_name_H-M   'P 1'
#
loop_
_entity.id
_entity.type
_entity.pdbx_description
1 polymer ?
#
loop_
_entity_poly.entity_id
_entity_poly.type
_entity_poly.pdbx_seq_one_letter_code
_entity_poly.pdbx_strand_id
1 'polypeptide(L)'
;LNIFAPTNFYADMNFNLTQMPERNPKPRTSGITMVMDKGLSIEEAKNFMSVSYPYVDIVKLGFGTSYVTPNLREKLDIYKSYDIPIYFGGTLFEAFLVRNQIDDYIAVCKDYGITHMEVSDGSITIPHAEKCGYIEKLTKHGVVLSEVGSKDAAHIIPPYKWIELMKAELSAGSTYVIAEAREAGNVGIYRGSGEVREGLVQEILTQIPEEQIIWEAPQKAQQLYFLELIGCNVNLGNIAPAEMIALEAMRIGLRGDTFSLYLDK
;
A
#
# COMPACT_ATOMS: atom_id res chain seq x y z
N LEU A 1 0.24 7.22 32.25
CA LEU A 1 0.26 5.97 31.47
C LEU A 1 -1.19 5.60 31.15
N ASN A 2 -1.75 6.13 30.07
CA ASN A 2 -3.01 5.63 29.52
C ASN A 2 -2.67 4.39 28.67
N ILE A 3 -2.88 3.23 29.25
CA ILE A 3 -2.91 1.97 28.51
C ILE A 3 -4.26 1.99 27.78
N PHE A 4 -4.28 2.46 26.52
CA PHE A 4 -5.43 2.25 25.68
C PHE A 4 -5.60 0.74 25.49
N ALA A 5 -6.65 0.17 26.06
CA ALA A 5 -7.11 -1.15 25.67
C ALA A 5 -7.37 -1.11 24.15
N PRO A 6 -7.05 -2.17 23.40
CA PRO A 6 -7.34 -2.20 21.97
C PRO A 6 -8.83 -1.97 21.79
N THR A 7 -9.18 -0.86 21.15
CA THR A 7 -10.58 -0.55 20.84
C THR A 7 -11.07 -1.63 19.89
N ASN A 8 -12.15 -2.30 20.26
CA ASN A 8 -12.78 -3.29 19.39
C ASN A 8 -13.16 -2.59 18.07
N PHE A 9 -12.64 -3.10 16.94
CA PHE A 9 -12.95 -2.56 15.61
C PHE A 9 -14.45 -2.35 15.37
N TYR A 10 -15.29 -3.21 15.95
CA TYR A 10 -16.75 -3.19 15.75
C TYR A 10 -17.51 -2.30 16.72
N ALA A 11 -16.84 -1.62 17.68
CA ALA A 11 -17.51 -0.83 18.70
C ALA A 11 -18.35 0.34 18.16
N ASP A 12 -17.91 0.93 17.05
CA ASP A 12 -18.53 2.10 16.41
C ASP A 12 -19.35 1.76 15.15
N MET A 13 -19.66 0.47 14.92
CA MET A 13 -20.51 0.08 13.80
C MET A 13 -21.97 0.45 14.01
N ASN A 14 -22.71 0.70 12.90
CA ASN A 14 -24.10 1.14 12.96
C ASN A 14 -25.04 0.15 13.69
N PHE A 15 -24.68 -1.13 13.73
CA PHE A 15 -25.43 -2.21 14.40
C PHE A 15 -24.51 -3.41 14.64
N ASN A 16 -24.90 -4.29 15.56
CA ASN A 16 -24.12 -5.46 15.93
C ASN A 16 -24.45 -6.65 15.04
N LEU A 17 -23.41 -7.34 14.58
CA LEU A 17 -23.48 -8.64 13.93
C LEU A 17 -22.62 -9.64 14.72
N THR A 18 -23.07 -10.91 14.75
CA THR A 18 -22.27 -12.02 15.29
C THR A 18 -21.44 -12.67 14.20
N GLN A 19 -20.47 -13.52 14.57
CA GLN A 19 -19.60 -14.24 13.65
C GLN A 19 -18.82 -13.31 12.70
N MET A 20 -18.32 -12.21 13.24
CA MET A 20 -17.47 -11.28 12.52
C MET A 20 -16.00 -11.66 12.71
N PRO A 21 -15.14 -11.53 11.67
CA PRO A 21 -13.71 -11.82 11.79
C PRO A 21 -13.02 -10.84 12.74
N GLU A 22 -11.90 -11.27 13.34
CA GLU A 22 -11.07 -10.37 14.12
C GLU A 22 -10.33 -9.38 13.21
N ARG A 23 -10.86 -8.17 13.08
CA ARG A 23 -10.32 -7.07 12.28
C ARG A 23 -9.49 -6.13 13.17
N ASN A 24 -8.22 -5.92 12.81
CA ASN A 24 -7.31 -5.08 13.59
C ASN A 24 -7.80 -3.63 13.66
N PRO A 25 -7.85 -3.03 14.87
CA PRO A 25 -8.16 -1.60 15.02
C PRO A 25 -6.96 -0.73 14.61
N LYS A 26 -7.22 0.55 14.34
CA LYS A 26 -6.14 1.54 14.13
C LYS A 26 -5.44 1.94 15.43
N PRO A 27 -4.14 2.27 15.39
CA PRO A 27 -3.22 2.20 14.24
C PRO A 27 -2.84 0.75 13.91
N ARG A 28 -2.85 0.39 12.63
CA ARG A 28 -2.62 -0.98 12.15
C ARG A 28 -1.17 -1.21 11.76
N THR A 29 -0.66 -2.41 12.09
CA THR A 29 0.60 -2.95 11.56
C THR A 29 0.36 -4.07 10.53
N SER A 30 -0.85 -4.65 10.53
CA SER A 30 -1.35 -5.57 9.51
C SER A 30 -2.83 -5.30 9.24
N GLY A 31 -3.33 -5.68 8.10
CA GLY A 31 -4.65 -5.25 7.62
C GLY A 31 -4.65 -3.83 7.07
N ILE A 32 -3.49 -3.35 6.67
CA ILE A 32 -3.28 -2.01 6.12
C ILE A 32 -4.04 -1.87 4.79
N THR A 33 -4.66 -0.72 4.61
CA THR A 33 -5.17 -0.30 3.31
C THR A 33 -4.44 0.96 2.86
N MET A 34 -3.61 0.82 1.82
CA MET A 34 -2.94 1.91 1.15
C MET A 34 -3.79 2.36 -0.03
N VAL A 35 -4.32 3.57 0.07
CA VAL A 35 -5.15 4.20 -0.97
C VAL A 35 -4.29 4.96 -1.95
N MET A 36 -4.59 4.83 -3.25
CA MET A 36 -3.94 5.60 -4.30
C MET A 36 -4.81 6.78 -4.74
N ASP A 37 -4.43 7.99 -4.33
CA ASP A 37 -4.98 9.24 -4.88
C ASP A 37 -4.25 9.61 -6.17
N LYS A 38 -4.98 9.60 -7.28
CA LYS A 38 -4.46 9.95 -8.61
C LYS A 38 -4.91 11.33 -9.10
N GLY A 39 -5.51 12.14 -8.23
CA GLY A 39 -5.93 13.47 -8.62
C GLY A 39 -7.26 13.91 -8.02
N LEU A 40 -7.63 13.46 -6.83
CA LEU A 40 -8.77 14.02 -6.12
C LEU A 40 -8.57 15.54 -5.96
N SER A 41 -9.61 16.30 -6.19
CA SER A 41 -9.67 17.70 -5.79
C SER A 41 -9.69 17.82 -4.26
N ILE A 42 -9.53 19.04 -3.75
CA ILE A 42 -9.60 19.32 -2.31
C ILE A 42 -10.93 18.85 -1.72
N GLU A 43 -12.06 19.17 -2.38
CA GLU A 43 -13.37 18.78 -1.89
C GLU A 43 -13.63 17.28 -1.98
N GLU A 44 -13.16 16.62 -3.03
CA GLU A 44 -13.21 15.15 -3.13
C GLU A 44 -12.37 14.48 -2.04
N ALA A 45 -11.18 15.01 -1.72
CA ALA A 45 -10.35 14.48 -0.63
C ALA A 45 -11.05 14.66 0.74
N LYS A 46 -11.68 15.82 1.01
CA LYS A 46 -12.48 16.03 2.22
C LYS A 46 -13.65 15.05 2.31
N ASN A 47 -14.43 14.92 1.24
CA ASN A 47 -15.57 14.02 1.17
C ASN A 47 -15.13 12.56 1.36
N PHE A 48 -14.04 12.15 0.71
CA PHE A 48 -13.45 10.82 0.87
C PHE A 48 -13.06 10.55 2.32
N MET A 49 -12.31 11.45 2.94
CA MET A 49 -11.86 11.26 4.31
C MET A 49 -12.99 11.28 5.33
N SER A 50 -14.03 12.09 5.12
CA SER A 50 -15.18 12.16 6.04
C SER A 50 -15.92 10.82 6.20
N VAL A 51 -15.81 9.93 5.21
CA VAL A 51 -16.49 8.62 5.20
C VAL A 51 -15.51 7.48 5.43
N SER A 52 -14.30 7.59 4.90
CA SER A 52 -13.38 6.44 4.75
C SER A 52 -12.22 6.44 5.75
N TYR A 53 -12.00 7.52 6.53
CA TYR A 53 -10.84 7.64 7.41
C TYR A 53 -10.62 6.46 8.38
N PRO A 54 -11.66 5.76 8.90
CA PRO A 54 -11.42 4.63 9.82
C PRO A 54 -10.73 3.43 9.13
N TYR A 55 -10.81 3.38 7.81
CA TYR A 55 -10.36 2.23 7.01
C TYR A 55 -9.09 2.51 6.20
N VAL A 56 -8.72 3.81 6.04
CA VAL A 56 -7.50 4.24 5.33
C VAL A 56 -6.33 4.27 6.30
N ASP A 57 -5.24 3.60 5.97
CA ASP A 57 -4.03 3.59 6.80
C ASP A 57 -2.89 4.43 6.20
N ILE A 58 -2.78 4.47 4.88
CA ILE A 58 -1.75 5.22 4.15
C ILE A 58 -2.38 5.79 2.87
N VAL A 59 -2.01 7.01 2.49
CA VAL A 59 -2.36 7.60 1.18
C VAL A 59 -1.10 7.74 0.33
N LYS A 60 -1.09 7.08 -0.83
CA LYS A 60 -0.11 7.24 -1.90
C LYS A 60 -0.63 8.27 -2.90
N LEU A 61 0.10 9.36 -3.12
CA LEU A 61 -0.13 10.20 -4.30
C LEU A 61 0.49 9.49 -5.50
N GLY A 62 -0.35 8.92 -6.35
CA GLY A 62 0.06 7.97 -7.38
C GLY A 62 1.13 8.54 -8.33
N PHE A 63 2.11 7.73 -8.68
CA PHE A 63 3.24 8.04 -9.58
C PHE A 63 3.81 9.47 -9.38
N GLY A 64 3.66 10.38 -10.35
CA GLY A 64 4.14 11.77 -10.29
C GLY A 64 3.02 12.82 -10.11
N THR A 65 1.81 12.43 -9.69
CA THR A 65 0.67 13.36 -9.61
C THR A 65 0.90 14.50 -8.65
N SER A 66 1.65 14.30 -7.58
CA SER A 66 2.00 15.36 -6.63
C SER A 66 2.74 16.53 -7.29
N TYR A 67 3.53 16.30 -8.35
CA TYR A 67 4.25 17.34 -9.06
C TYR A 67 3.31 18.29 -9.83
N VAL A 68 2.19 17.78 -10.32
CA VAL A 68 1.25 18.55 -11.14
C VAL A 68 -0.04 18.94 -10.40
N THR A 69 -0.21 18.51 -9.15
CA THR A 69 -1.40 18.82 -8.35
C THR A 69 -1.38 20.29 -7.90
N PRO A 70 -2.35 21.13 -8.31
CA PRO A 70 -2.49 22.48 -7.77
C PRO A 70 -2.81 22.43 -6.27
N ASN A 71 -2.34 23.43 -5.53
CA ASN A 71 -2.62 23.57 -4.08
C ASN A 71 -2.28 22.30 -3.28
N LEU A 72 -1.19 21.61 -3.66
CA LEU A 72 -0.78 20.34 -3.07
C LEU A 72 -0.75 20.39 -1.53
N ARG A 73 -0.21 21.48 -0.94
CA ARG A 73 -0.10 21.62 0.51
C ARG A 73 -1.47 21.54 1.21
N GLU A 74 -2.45 22.28 0.71
CA GLU A 74 -3.83 22.25 1.25
C GLU A 74 -4.45 20.84 1.17
N LYS A 75 -4.20 20.13 0.08
CA LYS A 75 -4.65 18.73 -0.08
C LYS A 75 -3.98 17.79 0.93
N LEU A 76 -2.68 17.93 1.15
CA LEU A 76 -1.95 17.13 2.15
C LEU A 76 -2.43 17.42 3.56
N ASP A 77 -2.78 18.66 3.87
CA ASP A 77 -3.28 19.07 5.19
C ASP A 77 -4.62 18.40 5.52
N ILE A 78 -5.45 18.09 4.52
CA ILE A 78 -6.68 17.30 4.71
C ILE A 78 -6.32 15.91 5.26
N TYR A 79 -5.44 15.16 4.61
CA TYR A 79 -5.06 13.82 5.06
C TYR A 79 -4.38 13.86 6.44
N LYS A 80 -3.51 14.84 6.68
CA LYS A 80 -2.82 15.02 7.95
C LYS A 80 -3.80 15.33 9.10
N SER A 81 -4.90 16.04 8.82
CA SER A 81 -5.92 16.34 9.83
C SER A 81 -6.63 15.11 10.39
N TYR A 82 -6.51 13.97 9.69
CA TYR A 82 -6.99 12.66 10.12
C TYR A 82 -5.85 11.73 10.60
N ASP A 83 -4.65 12.26 10.81
CA ASP A 83 -3.45 11.51 11.20
C ASP A 83 -3.09 10.38 10.20
N ILE A 84 -3.40 10.58 8.90
CA ILE A 84 -3.09 9.60 7.86
C ILE A 84 -1.69 9.90 7.28
N PRO A 85 -0.75 8.94 7.36
CA PRO A 85 0.51 9.02 6.65
C PRO A 85 0.32 9.15 5.14
N ILE A 86 1.17 9.97 4.53
CA ILE A 86 1.12 10.23 3.09
C ILE A 86 2.51 10.02 2.51
N TYR A 87 2.57 9.53 1.28
CA TYR A 87 3.80 9.52 0.53
C TYR A 87 3.60 9.82 -0.96
N PHE A 88 4.67 10.26 -1.61
CA PHE A 88 4.73 10.47 -3.05
C PHE A 88 5.08 9.17 -3.75
N GLY A 89 4.39 8.83 -4.83
CA GLY A 89 4.59 7.58 -5.53
C GLY A 89 6.01 7.40 -6.08
N GLY A 90 6.43 6.14 -6.19
CA GLY A 90 7.81 5.77 -6.53
C GLY A 90 8.32 6.32 -7.85
N THR A 91 7.47 6.51 -8.86
CA THR A 91 7.86 7.16 -10.11
C THR A 91 8.39 8.59 -9.89
N LEU A 92 7.88 9.32 -8.87
CA LEU A 92 8.45 10.62 -8.54
C LEU A 92 9.85 10.46 -7.93
N PHE A 93 10.07 9.50 -7.04
CA PHE A 93 11.39 9.16 -6.53
C PHE A 93 12.36 8.86 -7.68
N GLU A 94 11.96 7.98 -8.62
CA GLU A 94 12.75 7.66 -9.81
C GLU A 94 13.06 8.90 -10.66
N ALA A 95 12.10 9.82 -10.79
CA ALA A 95 12.29 11.07 -11.55
C ALA A 95 13.35 11.98 -10.92
N PHE A 96 13.43 12.05 -9.60
CA PHE A 96 14.53 12.75 -8.91
C PHE A 96 15.86 11.99 -9.05
N LEU A 97 15.82 10.66 -8.93
CA LEU A 97 17.01 9.82 -8.99
C LEU A 97 17.75 9.96 -10.33
N VAL A 98 17.06 9.83 -11.46
CA VAL A 98 17.69 9.96 -12.79
C VAL A 98 18.22 11.35 -13.10
N ARG A 99 17.84 12.36 -12.30
CA ARG A 99 18.32 13.73 -12.37
C ARG A 99 19.42 14.04 -11.36
N ASN A 100 19.89 13.02 -10.61
CA ASN A 100 20.86 13.17 -9.51
C ASN A 100 20.38 14.16 -8.41
N GLN A 101 19.07 14.15 -8.11
CA GLN A 101 18.41 15.09 -7.20
C GLN A 101 17.81 14.41 -5.97
N ILE A 102 18.43 13.35 -5.45
CA ILE A 102 17.89 12.62 -4.27
C ILE A 102 17.89 13.48 -3.01
N ASP A 103 18.85 14.37 -2.85
CA ASP A 103 18.86 15.30 -1.70
C ASP A 103 17.74 16.35 -1.82
N ASP A 104 17.42 16.78 -3.04
CA ASP A 104 16.27 17.65 -3.29
C ASP A 104 14.94 16.90 -3.02
N TYR A 105 14.83 15.61 -3.37
CA TYR A 105 13.67 14.78 -3.02
C TYR A 105 13.45 14.72 -1.50
N ILE A 106 14.51 14.50 -0.74
CA ILE A 106 14.46 14.48 0.73
C ILE A 106 14.03 15.87 1.25
N ALA A 107 14.59 16.95 0.71
CA ALA A 107 14.22 18.30 1.08
C ALA A 107 12.72 18.60 0.79
N VAL A 108 12.23 18.18 -0.36
CA VAL A 108 10.82 18.29 -0.73
C VAL A 108 9.93 17.50 0.23
N CYS A 109 10.26 16.24 0.51
CA CYS A 109 9.50 15.43 1.47
C CYS A 109 9.43 16.13 2.84
N LYS A 110 10.55 16.65 3.32
CA LYS A 110 10.62 17.39 4.59
C LYS A 110 9.78 18.67 4.57
N ASP A 111 9.86 19.46 3.50
CA ASP A 111 9.13 20.73 3.36
C ASP A 111 7.61 20.51 3.35
N TYR A 112 7.16 19.43 2.71
CA TYR A 112 5.75 19.03 2.70
C TYR A 112 5.32 18.22 3.94
N GLY A 113 6.23 17.93 4.87
CA GLY A 113 5.94 17.13 6.07
C GLY A 113 5.54 15.69 5.74
N ILE A 114 6.15 15.13 4.71
CA ILE A 114 5.96 13.73 4.30
C ILE A 114 6.85 12.86 5.19
N THR A 115 6.23 11.86 5.83
CA THR A 115 6.91 10.96 6.78
C THR A 115 7.16 9.56 6.22
N HIS A 116 6.55 9.24 5.10
CA HIS A 116 6.71 7.97 4.40
C HIS A 116 7.29 8.20 3.00
N MET A 117 8.16 7.34 2.54
CA MET A 117 8.83 7.47 1.24
C MET A 117 8.85 6.14 0.53
N GLU A 118 8.58 6.14 -0.77
CA GLU A 118 8.65 4.95 -1.60
C GLU A 118 9.95 4.93 -2.40
N VAL A 119 10.66 3.81 -2.37
CA VAL A 119 11.80 3.52 -3.23
C VAL A 119 11.40 2.50 -4.28
N SER A 120 11.46 2.88 -5.53
CA SER A 120 11.15 2.00 -6.66
C SER A 120 12.19 2.09 -7.77
N ASP A 121 12.21 1.10 -8.64
CA ASP A 121 13.04 1.02 -9.84
C ASP A 121 12.25 0.47 -11.04
N GLY A 122 10.93 0.56 -10.98
CA GLY A 122 10.04 -0.03 -11.98
C GLY A 122 10.06 0.66 -13.35
N SER A 123 10.44 1.96 -13.43
CA SER A 123 10.56 2.73 -14.67
C SER A 123 12.01 2.98 -15.09
N ILE A 124 12.97 2.60 -14.25
CA ILE A 124 14.40 2.73 -14.49
C ILE A 124 15.11 1.43 -14.18
N THR A 125 16.36 1.33 -14.57
CA THR A 125 17.22 0.18 -14.20
C THR A 125 18.38 0.69 -13.37
N ILE A 126 18.48 0.22 -12.13
CA ILE A 126 19.60 0.46 -11.22
C ILE A 126 20.08 -0.87 -10.64
N PRO A 127 21.37 -0.98 -10.26
CA PRO A 127 21.84 -2.14 -9.51
C PRO A 127 21.08 -2.28 -8.20
N HIS A 128 20.64 -3.48 -7.83
CA HIS A 128 19.83 -3.69 -6.63
C HIS A 128 20.54 -3.25 -5.33
N ALA A 129 21.88 -3.42 -5.27
CA ALA A 129 22.66 -2.91 -4.14
C ALA A 129 22.59 -1.38 -4.01
N GLU A 130 22.48 -0.66 -5.13
CA GLU A 130 22.29 0.79 -5.14
C GLU A 130 20.89 1.15 -4.62
N LYS A 131 19.85 0.43 -5.05
CA LYS A 131 18.48 0.58 -4.52
C LYS A 131 18.45 0.39 -3.00
N CYS A 132 19.09 -0.67 -2.47
CA CYS A 132 19.22 -0.87 -1.03
C CYS A 132 19.94 0.31 -0.34
N GLY A 133 20.98 0.86 -0.96
CA GLY A 133 21.64 2.07 -0.45
C GLY A 133 20.71 3.30 -0.38
N TYR A 134 19.78 3.47 -1.31
CA TYR A 134 18.76 4.51 -1.22
C TYR A 134 17.74 4.23 -0.11
N ILE A 135 17.35 2.98 0.10
CA ILE A 135 16.49 2.59 1.22
C ILE A 135 17.19 2.99 2.54
N GLU A 136 18.44 2.56 2.77
CA GLU A 136 19.23 2.91 3.96
C GLU A 136 19.38 4.43 4.14
N LYS A 137 19.55 5.19 3.05
CA LYS A 137 19.62 6.65 3.10
C LYS A 137 18.32 7.27 3.57
N LEU A 138 17.18 6.81 3.01
CA LEU A 138 15.86 7.39 3.28
C LEU A 138 15.31 7.01 4.66
N THR A 139 15.69 5.85 5.24
CA THR A 139 15.29 5.46 6.61
C THR A 139 15.71 6.47 7.68
N LYS A 140 16.73 7.29 7.41
CA LYS A 140 17.18 8.37 8.29
C LYS A 140 16.21 9.56 8.32
N HIS A 141 15.25 9.58 7.40
CA HIS A 141 14.33 10.70 7.21
C HIS A 141 12.86 10.33 7.41
N GLY A 142 12.54 9.04 7.47
CA GLY A 142 11.16 8.55 7.70
C GLY A 142 10.99 7.06 7.47
N VAL A 143 9.75 6.64 7.42
CA VAL A 143 9.37 5.25 7.10
C VAL A 143 9.57 5.02 5.61
N VAL A 144 10.24 3.93 5.25
CA VAL A 144 10.47 3.57 3.85
C VAL A 144 9.62 2.38 3.46
N LEU A 145 8.96 2.50 2.31
CA LEU A 145 8.34 1.41 1.58
C LEU A 145 9.17 1.17 0.31
N SER A 146 9.38 -0.08 -0.07
CA SER A 146 10.11 -0.38 -1.30
C SER A 146 9.31 -1.28 -2.22
N GLU A 147 9.30 -0.96 -3.51
CA GLU A 147 8.51 -1.67 -4.52
C GLU A 147 9.37 -2.72 -5.21
N VAL A 148 8.96 -3.98 -5.14
CA VAL A 148 9.62 -5.11 -5.80
C VAL A 148 8.75 -5.60 -6.94
N GLY A 149 9.36 -5.77 -8.11
CA GLY A 149 8.70 -6.24 -9.33
C GLY A 149 9.18 -5.49 -10.55
N SER A 150 8.65 -5.84 -11.71
CA SER A 150 8.94 -5.14 -12.96
C SER A 150 7.65 -4.56 -13.54
N LYS A 151 7.73 -3.31 -13.95
CA LYS A 151 6.68 -2.66 -14.73
C LYS A 151 6.71 -3.07 -16.21
N ASP A 152 7.72 -3.82 -16.63
CA ASP A 152 7.79 -4.40 -17.96
C ASP A 152 7.16 -5.80 -17.96
N ALA A 153 6.05 -5.97 -18.68
CA ALA A 153 5.37 -7.25 -18.81
C ALA A 153 6.21 -8.34 -19.49
N ALA A 154 7.22 -7.95 -20.28
CA ALA A 154 8.14 -8.88 -20.92
C ALA A 154 9.24 -9.38 -19.95
N HIS A 155 9.48 -8.66 -18.84
CA HIS A 155 10.48 -9.02 -17.86
C HIS A 155 9.88 -9.86 -16.72
N ILE A 156 9.97 -11.17 -16.86
CA ILE A 156 9.49 -12.13 -15.86
C ILE A 156 10.57 -12.39 -14.82
N ILE A 157 10.37 -11.91 -13.61
CA ILE A 157 11.24 -12.21 -12.47
C ILE A 157 10.80 -13.57 -11.89
N PRO A 158 11.73 -14.53 -11.72
CA PRO A 158 11.41 -15.82 -11.11
C PRO A 158 11.14 -15.69 -9.60
N PRO A 159 10.33 -16.58 -8.98
CA PRO A 159 9.91 -16.45 -7.58
C PRO A 159 11.06 -16.32 -6.59
N TYR A 160 12.11 -17.15 -6.70
CA TYR A 160 13.27 -17.07 -5.81
C TYR A 160 13.94 -15.68 -5.84
N LYS A 161 13.93 -15.00 -6.99
CA LYS A 161 14.51 -13.67 -7.13
C LYS A 161 13.64 -12.61 -6.48
N TRP A 162 12.31 -12.74 -6.54
CA TRP A 162 11.40 -11.89 -5.77
C TRP A 162 11.73 -11.95 -4.28
N ILE A 163 11.87 -13.16 -3.74
CA ILE A 163 12.20 -13.40 -2.33
C ILE A 163 13.56 -12.80 -1.96
N GLU A 164 14.57 -13.01 -2.81
CA GLU A 164 15.90 -12.44 -2.60
C GLU A 164 15.86 -10.91 -2.52
N LEU A 165 15.16 -10.27 -3.48
CA LEU A 165 15.03 -8.82 -3.53
C LEU A 165 14.28 -8.29 -2.31
N MET A 166 13.12 -8.87 -1.96
CA MET A 166 12.32 -8.47 -0.81
C MET A 166 13.12 -8.59 0.50
N LYS A 167 13.83 -9.71 0.72
CA LYS A 167 14.67 -9.90 1.90
C LYS A 167 15.79 -8.86 2.00
N ALA A 168 16.44 -8.55 0.91
CA ALA A 168 17.51 -7.56 0.88
C ALA A 168 16.97 -6.15 1.17
N GLU A 169 15.81 -5.78 0.60
CA GLU A 169 15.19 -4.48 0.83
C GLU A 169 14.68 -4.32 2.27
N LEU A 170 14.06 -5.36 2.85
CA LEU A 170 13.71 -5.37 4.28
C LEU A 170 14.96 -5.25 5.16
N SER A 171 16.04 -5.96 4.82
CA SER A 171 17.32 -5.87 5.56
C SER A 171 17.97 -4.50 5.44
N ALA A 172 17.76 -3.78 4.33
CA ALA A 172 18.20 -2.41 4.13
C ALA A 172 17.36 -1.38 4.91
N GLY A 173 16.27 -1.81 5.56
CA GLY A 173 15.44 -0.99 6.44
C GLY A 173 14.08 -0.58 5.87
N SER A 174 13.64 -1.17 4.76
CA SER A 174 12.26 -1.01 4.33
C SER A 174 11.31 -1.56 5.38
N THR A 175 10.30 -0.79 5.75
CA THR A 175 9.27 -1.25 6.72
C THR A 175 8.31 -2.21 6.05
N TYR A 176 7.94 -1.92 4.82
CA TYR A 176 7.09 -2.76 3.98
C TYR A 176 7.73 -2.93 2.60
N VAL A 177 7.63 -4.12 2.04
CA VAL A 177 7.85 -4.35 0.62
C VAL A 177 6.52 -4.36 -0.12
N ILE A 178 6.44 -3.63 -1.22
CA ILE A 178 5.25 -3.55 -2.06
C ILE A 178 5.43 -4.54 -3.20
N ALA A 179 4.48 -5.46 -3.34
CA ALA A 179 4.45 -6.38 -4.48
C ALA A 179 3.80 -5.69 -5.69
N GLU A 180 4.62 -5.32 -6.67
CA GLU A 180 4.28 -4.51 -7.84
C GLU A 180 3.17 -5.13 -8.71
N ALA A 181 2.22 -4.31 -9.12
CA ALA A 181 1.14 -4.68 -10.03
C ALA A 181 0.80 -3.61 -11.06
N ARG A 182 1.29 -2.42 -10.99
CA ARG A 182 0.80 -1.15 -11.56
C ARG A 182 -0.63 -0.82 -11.10
N GLU A 183 -1.06 0.35 -11.49
CA GLU A 183 -2.44 0.79 -11.27
C GLU A 183 -3.49 -0.03 -12.05
N ALA A 184 -3.08 -0.70 -13.13
CA ALA A 184 -3.95 -1.53 -13.95
C ALA A 184 -4.07 -2.98 -13.45
N GLY A 185 -3.17 -3.43 -12.55
CA GLY A 185 -3.15 -4.80 -12.03
C GLY A 185 -2.89 -5.86 -13.10
N ASN A 186 -1.92 -5.63 -13.99
CA ASN A 186 -1.67 -6.50 -15.13
C ASN A 186 -0.18 -6.80 -15.39
N VAL A 187 0.67 -6.56 -14.40
CA VAL A 187 2.11 -6.86 -14.41
C VAL A 187 2.54 -7.39 -13.04
N GLY A 188 3.83 -7.67 -12.87
CA GLY A 188 4.42 -8.06 -11.60
C GLY A 188 3.83 -9.37 -11.06
N ILE A 189 3.05 -9.28 -9.99
CA ILE A 189 2.37 -10.44 -9.39
C ILE A 189 1.14 -10.90 -10.19
N TYR A 190 0.79 -10.22 -11.27
CA TYR A 190 -0.32 -10.59 -12.16
C TYR A 190 0.15 -10.96 -13.55
N ARG A 191 -0.71 -11.69 -14.26
CA ARG A 191 -0.62 -11.90 -15.69
C ARG A 191 -1.18 -10.69 -16.43
N GLY A 192 -0.93 -10.57 -17.73
CA GLY A 192 -1.51 -9.52 -18.57
C GLY A 192 -3.05 -9.48 -18.55
N SER A 193 -3.70 -10.59 -18.20
CA SER A 193 -5.15 -10.71 -18.01
C SER A 193 -5.66 -10.10 -16.68
N GLY A 194 -4.78 -9.76 -15.75
CA GLY A 194 -5.12 -9.36 -14.38
C GLY A 194 -5.24 -10.54 -13.40
N GLU A 195 -5.05 -11.77 -13.88
CA GLU A 195 -5.03 -12.98 -13.08
C GLU A 195 -3.82 -13.04 -12.18
N VAL A 196 -3.99 -13.47 -10.92
CA VAL A 196 -2.90 -13.61 -9.95
C VAL A 196 -1.95 -14.74 -10.39
N ARG A 197 -0.66 -14.52 -10.26
CA ARG A 197 0.38 -15.55 -10.38
C ARG A 197 0.48 -16.32 -9.06
N GLU A 198 -0.52 -17.17 -8.80
CA GLU A 198 -0.72 -17.85 -7.51
C GLU A 198 0.53 -18.53 -6.98
N GLY A 199 1.26 -19.29 -7.82
CA GLY A 199 2.48 -19.95 -7.41
C GLY A 199 3.58 -18.97 -6.95
N LEU A 200 3.66 -17.78 -7.55
CA LEU A 200 4.59 -16.73 -7.10
C LEU A 200 4.17 -16.19 -5.73
N VAL A 201 2.88 -15.85 -5.56
CA VAL A 201 2.35 -15.32 -4.29
C VAL A 201 2.55 -16.33 -3.16
N GLN A 202 2.19 -17.60 -3.39
CA GLN A 202 2.38 -18.66 -2.40
C GLN A 202 3.85 -18.85 -2.02
N GLU A 203 4.77 -18.81 -2.98
CA GLU A 203 6.19 -18.97 -2.70
C GLU A 203 6.76 -17.77 -1.91
N ILE A 204 6.35 -16.54 -2.22
CA ILE A 204 6.71 -15.35 -1.44
C ILE A 204 6.27 -15.51 0.01
N LEU A 205 5.01 -15.92 0.25
CA LEU A 205 4.44 -16.12 1.59
C LEU A 205 5.16 -17.19 2.43
N THR A 206 5.90 -18.12 1.81
CA THR A 206 6.71 -19.09 2.55
C THR A 206 7.96 -18.49 3.20
N GLN A 207 8.40 -17.29 2.78
CA GLN A 207 9.71 -16.74 3.12
C GLN A 207 9.66 -15.29 3.63
N ILE A 208 8.63 -14.56 3.33
CA ILE A 208 8.45 -13.15 3.74
C ILE A 208 7.23 -13.09 4.66
N PRO A 209 7.35 -12.51 5.86
CA PRO A 209 6.21 -12.31 6.76
C PRO A 209 5.10 -11.50 6.07
N GLU A 210 3.86 -12.00 6.11
CA GLU A 210 2.74 -11.39 5.41
C GLU A 210 2.47 -9.94 5.86
N GLU A 211 2.72 -9.64 7.13
CA GLU A 211 2.57 -8.30 7.71
C GLU A 211 3.58 -7.28 7.16
N GLN A 212 4.67 -7.74 6.55
CA GLN A 212 5.67 -6.89 5.90
C GLN A 212 5.44 -6.68 4.40
N ILE A 213 4.43 -7.31 3.83
CA ILE A 213 4.11 -7.19 2.40
C ILE A 213 2.85 -6.33 2.22
N ILE A 214 2.89 -5.38 1.29
CA ILE A 214 1.69 -4.71 0.76
C ILE A 214 1.45 -5.24 -0.65
N TRP A 215 0.33 -5.90 -0.85
CA TRP A 215 -0.08 -6.44 -2.14
C TRP A 215 -0.83 -5.36 -2.93
N GLU A 216 -0.30 -4.90 -4.03
CA GLU A 216 -1.06 -4.02 -4.91
C GLU A 216 -2.22 -4.78 -5.54
N ALA A 217 -3.44 -4.38 -5.23
CA ALA A 217 -4.67 -5.04 -5.68
C ALA A 217 -5.70 -4.01 -6.19
N PRO A 218 -5.43 -3.35 -7.33
CA PRO A 218 -6.30 -2.30 -7.84
C PRO A 218 -7.65 -2.82 -8.36
N GLN A 219 -7.77 -4.11 -8.65
CA GLN A 219 -9.00 -4.72 -9.16
C GLN A 219 -9.70 -5.53 -8.07
N LYS A 220 -11.02 -5.52 -8.08
CA LYS A 220 -11.85 -6.23 -7.09
C LYS A 220 -11.55 -7.74 -7.01
N ALA A 221 -11.34 -8.40 -8.15
CA ALA A 221 -11.00 -9.83 -8.17
C ALA A 221 -9.65 -10.11 -7.48
N GLN A 222 -8.71 -9.17 -7.57
CA GLN A 222 -7.41 -9.26 -6.91
C GLN A 222 -7.54 -9.06 -5.40
N GLN A 223 -8.36 -8.08 -4.97
CA GLN A 223 -8.68 -7.87 -3.56
C GLN A 223 -9.32 -9.12 -2.96
N LEU A 224 -10.31 -9.70 -3.64
CA LEU A 224 -10.98 -10.92 -3.22
C LEU A 224 -10.00 -12.09 -3.06
N TYR A 225 -9.12 -12.31 -4.03
CA TYR A 225 -8.10 -13.37 -3.98
C TYR A 225 -7.26 -13.30 -2.70
N PHE A 226 -6.75 -12.10 -2.35
CA PHE A 226 -5.93 -11.95 -1.15
C PHE A 226 -6.74 -12.08 0.14
N LEU A 227 -8.00 -11.67 0.15
CA LEU A 227 -8.88 -11.86 1.30
C LEU A 227 -9.20 -13.34 1.53
N GLU A 228 -9.39 -14.12 0.47
CA GLU A 228 -9.62 -15.57 0.55
C GLU A 228 -8.34 -16.33 0.97
N LEU A 229 -7.17 -15.90 0.47
CA LEU A 229 -5.90 -16.57 0.73
C LEU A 229 -5.34 -16.26 2.13
N ILE A 230 -5.38 -15.01 2.57
CA ILE A 230 -4.68 -14.52 3.76
C ILE A 230 -5.68 -14.14 4.88
N GLY A 231 -6.83 -13.61 4.51
CA GLY A 231 -7.86 -13.20 5.46
C GLY A 231 -8.05 -11.68 5.54
N CYS A 232 -8.93 -11.25 6.45
CA CYS A 232 -9.38 -9.86 6.57
C CYS A 232 -8.25 -8.86 6.89
N ASN A 233 -7.15 -9.32 7.48
CA ASN A 233 -6.01 -8.49 7.89
C ASN A 233 -4.84 -8.50 6.89
N VAL A 234 -5.08 -8.88 5.64
CA VAL A 234 -4.08 -8.71 4.58
C VAL A 234 -3.81 -7.23 4.28
N ASN A 235 -2.55 -6.87 4.04
CA ASN A 235 -2.19 -5.51 3.62
C ASN A 235 -2.43 -5.36 2.11
N LEU A 236 -3.28 -4.41 1.72
CA LEU A 236 -3.62 -4.14 0.33
C LEU A 236 -3.23 -2.72 -0.08
N GLY A 237 -2.67 -2.60 -1.27
CA GLY A 237 -2.25 -1.34 -1.87
C GLY A 237 -2.95 -1.03 -3.19
N ASN A 238 -2.73 0.18 -3.68
CA ASN A 238 -3.33 0.72 -4.91
C ASN A 238 -4.86 0.72 -4.91
N ILE A 239 -5.46 0.82 -3.73
CA ILE A 239 -6.92 0.85 -3.59
C ILE A 239 -7.45 2.22 -4.04
N ALA A 240 -8.42 2.23 -4.93
CA ALA A 240 -9.05 3.47 -5.35
C ALA A 240 -9.91 4.07 -4.21
N PRO A 241 -9.93 5.41 -4.03
CA PRO A 241 -10.73 6.05 -3.00
C PRO A 241 -12.21 5.62 -3.01
N ALA A 242 -12.79 5.44 -4.19
CA ALA A 242 -14.19 5.02 -4.36
C ALA A 242 -14.46 3.56 -3.92
N GLU A 243 -13.42 2.74 -3.77
CA GLU A 243 -13.55 1.31 -3.41
C GLU A 243 -13.47 1.08 -1.89
N MET A 244 -13.11 2.09 -1.08
CA MET A 244 -12.77 1.89 0.32
C MET A 244 -13.85 1.21 1.16
N ILE A 245 -15.07 1.73 1.13
CA ILE A 245 -16.19 1.15 1.92
C ILE A 245 -16.56 -0.24 1.40
N ALA A 246 -16.53 -0.43 0.08
CA ALA A 246 -16.80 -1.73 -0.55
C ALA A 246 -15.72 -2.77 -0.18
N LEU A 247 -14.45 -2.37 -0.16
CA LEU A 247 -13.35 -3.23 0.29
C LEU A 247 -13.49 -3.61 1.76
N GLU A 248 -13.80 -2.65 2.65
CA GLU A 248 -13.95 -2.98 4.06
C GLU A 248 -15.14 -3.91 4.32
N ALA A 249 -16.27 -3.69 3.64
CA ALA A 249 -17.39 -4.63 3.68
C ALA A 249 -16.98 -6.04 3.19
N MET A 250 -16.16 -6.12 2.14
CA MET A 250 -15.63 -7.39 1.62
C MET A 250 -14.67 -8.05 2.62
N ARG A 251 -13.80 -7.29 3.28
CA ARG A 251 -12.86 -7.79 4.31
C ARG A 251 -13.58 -8.51 5.45
N ILE A 252 -14.74 -8.02 5.85
CA ILE A 252 -15.48 -8.55 6.99
C ILE A 252 -16.63 -9.49 6.60
N GLY A 253 -16.62 -9.99 5.35
CA GLY A 253 -17.60 -11.01 4.92
C GLY A 253 -18.99 -10.46 4.57
N LEU A 254 -19.14 -9.16 4.36
CA LEU A 254 -20.44 -8.53 4.06
C LEU A 254 -20.66 -8.29 2.56
N ARG A 255 -20.13 -9.19 1.72
CA ARG A 255 -20.38 -9.22 0.28
C ARG A 255 -20.63 -10.66 -0.16
N GLY A 256 -21.42 -10.87 -1.23
CA GLY A 256 -21.88 -12.20 -1.64
C GLY A 256 -20.78 -13.24 -1.85
N ASP A 257 -19.63 -12.84 -2.39
CA ASP A 257 -18.46 -13.70 -2.63
C ASP A 257 -17.59 -13.94 -1.39
N THR A 258 -17.66 -13.10 -0.37
CA THR A 258 -16.96 -13.28 0.91
C THR A 258 -17.90 -13.72 2.05
N PHE A 259 -19.20 -13.83 1.79
CA PHE A 259 -20.23 -14.02 2.81
C PHE A 259 -20.03 -15.25 3.70
N SER A 260 -19.51 -16.33 3.14
CA SER A 260 -19.29 -17.57 3.87
C SER A 260 -17.90 -17.71 4.48
N LEU A 261 -17.00 -16.73 4.31
CA LEU A 261 -15.61 -16.87 4.77
C LEU A 261 -15.48 -17.00 6.30
N TYR A 262 -16.38 -16.36 7.04
CA TYR A 262 -16.29 -16.25 8.50
C TYR A 262 -17.49 -16.83 9.24
N LEU A 263 -18.45 -17.43 8.53
CA LEU A 263 -19.60 -18.08 9.15
C LEU A 263 -19.25 -19.51 9.57
N ASP A 264 -19.67 -19.91 10.76
CA ASP A 264 -19.60 -21.30 11.20
C ASP A 264 -20.40 -22.17 10.23
N LYS A 265 -19.84 -23.32 9.82
CA LYS A 265 -20.49 -24.30 8.94
C LYS A 265 -21.29 -25.29 9.74
#